data_fa85317043198b96ff8f87dee482d8ca
#
_entry.id   fa85317043198b96ff8f87dee482d8ca
#
_cell.length_a   1.000
_cell.length_b   1.000
_cell.length_c   1.000
_cell.angle_alpha   90.00
_cell.angle_beta   90.00
_cell.angle_gamma   90.00
#
_symmetry.space_group_name_H-M   'P 1'
#
loop_
_entity.id
_entity.type
_entity.pdbx_description
1 polymer ?
#
loop_
_entity_poly.entity_id
_entity_poly.type
_entity_poly.pdbx_seq_one_letter_code
_entity_poly.pdbx_strand_id
1 'polypeptide(L)'
;ETGYAMPGIGADQMIEIYGKNQAVLSSVLYTFNNNRDSSDWNGFNALSTTNARSIKNTVEVQVPLFDLGAKTGDEIKVVLQSTDNEGNSDLADTVLSLNNNEFSLNGAVKQLINDSNTLNEGDGIVIDGYFGDWNNIEKQFNVMSSAESEHVDLQDYAAILQNDKSYM
;
A
#
# COMPACT_ATOMS: atom_id res chain seq x y z
N GLU A 1 4.10 8.69 -19.69
CA GLU A 1 3.82 7.78 -18.58
C GLU A 1 2.91 6.67 -19.09
N THR A 2 3.16 5.44 -18.68
CA THR A 2 2.30 4.28 -18.93
C THR A 2 1.28 4.15 -17.79
N GLY A 3 0.27 3.31 -17.96
CA GLY A 3 -0.70 3.03 -16.92
C GLY A 3 -1.92 3.96 -16.90
N TYR A 4 -2.78 3.74 -15.90
CA TYR A 4 -3.94 4.58 -15.64
C TYR A 4 -3.52 5.92 -15.01
N ALA A 5 -4.08 7.01 -15.52
CA ALA A 5 -3.72 8.35 -15.05
C ALA A 5 -4.27 8.63 -13.64
N MET A 6 -3.40 8.65 -12.66
CA MET A 6 -3.68 9.07 -11.27
C MET A 6 -2.86 10.31 -10.94
N PRO A 7 -3.28 11.16 -10.00
CA PRO A 7 -2.45 12.25 -9.54
C PRO A 7 -1.07 11.79 -9.07
N GLY A 8 -0.02 12.26 -9.76
CA GLY A 8 1.37 11.98 -9.42
C GLY A 8 1.97 10.68 -9.94
N ILE A 9 1.16 9.77 -10.52
CA ILE A 9 1.65 8.52 -11.12
C ILE A 9 0.85 8.11 -12.36
N GLY A 10 1.47 7.28 -13.22
CA GLY A 10 0.75 6.39 -14.12
C GLY A 10 0.63 5.03 -13.43
N ALA A 11 -0.56 4.59 -13.08
CA ALA A 11 -0.77 3.36 -12.33
C ALA A 11 -0.75 2.15 -13.26
N ASP A 12 0.36 1.42 -13.30
CA ASP A 12 0.47 0.17 -14.05
C ASP A 12 -0.30 -0.97 -13.37
N GLN A 13 -0.48 -0.86 -12.05
CA GLN A 13 -1.18 -1.85 -11.24
C GLN A 13 -2.08 -1.20 -10.21
N MET A 14 -3.10 -1.93 -9.77
CA MET A 14 -4.03 -1.53 -8.74
C MET A 14 -4.29 -2.71 -7.80
N ILE A 15 -4.30 -2.44 -6.51
CA ILE A 15 -4.79 -3.39 -5.51
C ILE A 15 -6.14 -2.86 -5.04
N GLU A 16 -7.19 -3.63 -5.31
CA GLU A 16 -8.52 -3.35 -4.82
C GLU A 16 -8.81 -4.22 -3.59
N ILE A 17 -9.09 -3.56 -2.47
CA ILE A 17 -9.46 -4.23 -1.22
C ILE A 17 -10.91 -3.87 -0.92
N TYR A 18 -11.79 -4.86 -1.01
CA TYR A 18 -13.19 -4.70 -0.66
C TYR A 18 -13.45 -5.28 0.72
N GLY A 19 -14.05 -4.46 1.57
CA GLY A 19 -14.34 -4.82 2.95
C GLY A 19 -15.77 -4.50 3.37
N LYS A 20 -16.25 -5.18 4.41
CA LYS A 20 -17.52 -4.91 5.05
C LYS A 20 -17.50 -5.38 6.51
N ASN A 21 -18.10 -4.60 7.40
CA ASN A 21 -18.20 -4.92 8.82
C ASN A 21 -16.83 -5.22 9.45
N GLN A 22 -15.84 -4.40 9.14
CA GLN A 22 -14.47 -4.51 9.66
C GLN A 22 -13.73 -5.79 9.21
N ALA A 23 -14.15 -6.39 8.12
CA ALA A 23 -13.50 -7.57 7.54
C ALA A 23 -13.20 -7.37 6.06
N VAL A 24 -12.02 -7.79 5.63
CA VAL A 24 -11.68 -7.89 4.21
C VAL A 24 -12.47 -9.07 3.62
N LEU A 25 -13.23 -8.80 2.57
CA LEU A 25 -14.00 -9.79 1.82
C LEU A 25 -13.27 -10.22 0.55
N SER A 26 -12.57 -9.31 -0.09
CA SER A 26 -11.70 -9.61 -1.23
C SER A 26 -10.51 -8.65 -1.26
N SER A 27 -9.39 -9.14 -1.80
CA SER A 27 -8.22 -8.33 -2.10
C SER A 27 -7.60 -8.87 -3.39
N VAL A 28 -7.58 -8.04 -4.42
CA VAL A 28 -7.22 -8.43 -5.79
C VAL A 28 -6.21 -7.45 -6.36
N LEU A 29 -5.15 -7.98 -6.93
CA LEU A 29 -4.20 -7.24 -7.75
C LEU A 29 -4.68 -7.25 -9.19
N TYR A 30 -4.68 -6.07 -9.80
CA TYR A 30 -5.00 -5.85 -11.21
C TYR A 30 -3.80 -5.29 -11.95
N THR A 31 -3.72 -5.53 -13.24
CA THR A 31 -2.77 -4.89 -14.15
C THR A 31 -3.50 -4.07 -15.18
N PHE A 32 -2.96 -2.88 -15.50
CA PHE A 32 -3.53 -2.01 -16.52
C PHE A 32 -3.11 -2.44 -17.93
N ASN A 33 -4.06 -2.47 -18.86
CA ASN A 33 -3.81 -2.73 -20.25
C ASN A 33 -3.40 -1.45 -20.97
N ASN A 34 -2.13 -1.26 -21.22
CA ASN A 34 -1.57 -0.07 -21.87
C ASN A 34 -2.03 0.16 -23.32
N ASN A 35 -2.83 -0.73 -23.89
CA ASN A 35 -3.53 -0.47 -25.16
C ASN A 35 -4.87 0.27 -24.96
N ARG A 36 -5.28 0.50 -23.73
CA ARG A 36 -6.47 1.29 -23.39
C ARG A 36 -6.08 2.74 -23.17
N ASP A 37 -7.06 3.62 -23.23
CA ASP A 37 -6.88 5.02 -22.85
C ASP A 37 -6.51 5.10 -21.35
N SER A 38 -5.56 5.95 -21.01
CA SER A 38 -5.09 6.10 -19.63
C SER A 38 -6.16 6.61 -18.64
N SER A 39 -7.28 7.09 -19.14
CA SER A 39 -8.45 7.47 -18.34
C SER A 39 -9.52 6.38 -18.26
N ASP A 40 -9.33 5.24 -18.94
CA ASP A 40 -10.31 4.16 -18.97
C ASP A 40 -10.15 3.24 -17.76
N TRP A 41 -10.96 3.44 -16.72
CA TRP A 41 -10.99 2.58 -15.54
C TRP A 41 -11.19 1.09 -15.86
N ASN A 42 -11.89 0.77 -16.93
CA ASN A 42 -12.08 -0.62 -17.37
C ASN A 42 -10.84 -1.22 -18.04
N GLY A 43 -9.74 -0.50 -18.08
CA GLY A 43 -8.45 -1.00 -18.55
C GLY A 43 -7.75 -1.94 -17.57
N PHE A 44 -8.20 -2.01 -16.32
CA PHE A 44 -7.66 -2.93 -15.32
C PHE A 44 -8.19 -4.34 -15.48
N ASN A 45 -7.30 -5.33 -15.50
CA ASN A 45 -7.61 -6.75 -15.57
C ASN A 45 -7.09 -7.46 -14.32
N ALA A 46 -7.91 -8.31 -13.71
CA ALA A 46 -7.52 -9.06 -12.53
C ALA A 46 -6.34 -9.99 -12.83
N LEU A 47 -5.32 -9.96 -11.98
CA LEU A 47 -4.11 -10.75 -12.11
C LEU A 47 -4.03 -11.84 -11.05
N SER A 48 -4.12 -11.48 -9.77
CA SER A 48 -4.01 -12.41 -8.65
C SER A 48 -4.76 -11.89 -7.42
N THR A 49 -4.91 -12.74 -6.42
CA THR A 49 -5.37 -12.32 -5.09
C THR A 49 -4.18 -11.93 -4.24
N THR A 50 -4.36 -10.97 -3.33
CA THR A 50 -3.34 -10.52 -2.38
C THR A 50 -3.71 -10.92 -0.96
N ASN A 51 -2.72 -10.90 -0.05
CA ASN A 51 -2.97 -11.13 1.37
C ASN A 51 -3.28 -9.80 2.04
N ALA A 52 -4.52 -9.64 2.50
CA ALA A 52 -4.95 -8.45 3.22
C ALA A 52 -5.74 -8.81 4.47
N ARG A 53 -5.65 -7.97 5.49
CA ARG A 53 -6.41 -8.07 6.74
C ARG A 53 -6.88 -6.69 7.17
N SER A 54 -7.90 -6.68 8.00
CA SER A 54 -8.39 -5.45 8.60
C SER A 54 -8.79 -5.65 10.05
N ILE A 55 -8.63 -4.62 10.85
CA ILE A 55 -9.20 -4.50 12.18
C ILE A 55 -9.72 -3.08 12.38
N LYS A 56 -10.97 -2.95 12.81
CA LYS A 56 -11.64 -1.65 12.93
C LYS A 56 -11.62 -0.89 11.59
N ASN A 57 -10.93 0.25 11.56
CA ASN A 57 -10.77 1.14 10.41
C ASN A 57 -9.38 1.11 9.78
N THR A 58 -8.56 0.12 10.12
CA THR A 58 -7.23 -0.05 9.58
C THR A 58 -7.17 -1.29 8.70
N VAL A 59 -6.44 -1.18 7.59
CA VAL A 59 -6.23 -2.26 6.62
C VAL A 59 -4.73 -2.40 6.38
N GLU A 60 -4.28 -3.62 6.27
CA GLU A 60 -2.92 -3.95 5.82
C GLU A 60 -2.98 -4.93 4.65
N VAL A 61 -2.04 -4.80 3.73
CA VAL A 61 -1.91 -5.67 2.56
C VAL A 61 -0.45 -5.95 2.24
N GLN A 62 -0.21 -7.14 1.73
CA GLN A 62 1.10 -7.59 1.27
C GLN A 62 1.01 -8.07 -0.16
N VAL A 63 1.97 -7.63 -0.99
CA VAL A 63 2.11 -8.07 -2.37
C VAL A 63 3.56 -8.44 -2.64
N PRO A 64 3.85 -9.65 -3.18
CA PRO A 64 5.18 -9.99 -3.66
C PRO A 64 5.64 -9.03 -4.77
N LEU A 65 6.91 -8.60 -4.75
CA LEU A 65 7.46 -7.74 -5.80
C LEU A 65 7.35 -8.36 -7.19
N PHE A 66 7.48 -9.68 -7.26
CA PHE A 66 7.32 -10.42 -8.52
C PHE A 66 5.92 -10.20 -9.12
N ASP A 67 4.87 -10.20 -8.30
CA ASP A 67 3.49 -9.99 -8.77
C ASP A 67 3.27 -8.55 -9.25
N LEU A 68 4.03 -7.60 -8.70
CA LEU A 68 4.09 -6.20 -9.17
C LEU A 68 4.94 -6.03 -10.43
N GLY A 69 5.55 -7.10 -10.97
CA GLY A 69 6.49 -6.99 -12.08
C GLY A 69 7.79 -6.26 -11.71
N ALA A 70 8.03 -6.06 -10.43
CA ALA A 70 9.18 -5.36 -9.89
C ALA A 70 10.21 -6.33 -9.32
N LYS A 71 11.44 -5.87 -9.19
CA LYS A 71 12.54 -6.62 -8.57
C LYS A 71 13.27 -5.77 -7.55
N THR A 72 14.09 -6.39 -6.75
CA THR A 72 14.99 -5.70 -5.82
C THR A 72 15.80 -4.62 -6.53
N GLY A 73 15.73 -3.39 -6.02
CA GLY A 73 16.40 -2.22 -6.57
C GLY A 73 15.52 -1.34 -7.47
N ASP A 74 14.34 -1.79 -7.86
CA ASP A 74 13.38 -0.95 -8.57
C ASP A 74 12.72 0.05 -7.61
N GLU A 75 12.39 1.23 -8.10
CA GLU A 75 11.53 2.19 -7.41
C GLU A 75 10.07 1.83 -7.66
N ILE A 76 9.27 1.75 -6.59
CA ILE A 76 7.83 1.56 -6.65
C ILE A 76 7.15 2.81 -6.11
N LYS A 77 6.25 3.39 -6.89
CA LYS A 77 5.41 4.49 -6.43
C LYS A 77 4.03 3.98 -6.05
N VAL A 78 3.55 4.43 -4.91
CA VAL A 78 2.25 4.02 -4.36
C VAL A 78 1.42 5.25 -4.06
N VAL A 79 0.17 5.24 -4.48
CA VAL A 79 -0.86 6.19 -4.06
C VAL A 79 -2.04 5.39 -3.51
N LEU A 80 -2.65 5.89 -2.45
CA LEU A 80 -3.80 5.25 -1.83
C LEU A 80 -5.07 6.05 -2.09
N GLN A 81 -6.17 5.33 -2.26
CA GLN A 81 -7.51 5.92 -2.37
C GLN A 81 -8.49 5.04 -1.60
N SER A 82 -9.35 5.67 -0.83
CA SER A 82 -10.53 5.03 -0.26
C SER A 82 -11.78 5.41 -1.05
N THR A 83 -12.75 4.50 -1.10
CA THR A 83 -14.04 4.76 -1.81
C THR A 83 -15.15 4.00 -1.10
N ASP A 84 -16.31 4.64 -0.93
CA ASP A 84 -17.50 3.98 -0.41
C ASP A 84 -18.45 3.48 -1.54
N ASN A 85 -19.56 2.85 -1.13
CA ASN A 85 -20.55 2.33 -2.09
C ASN A 85 -21.40 3.43 -2.75
N GLU A 86 -21.31 4.65 -2.29
CA GLU A 86 -22.02 5.81 -2.84
C GLU A 86 -21.17 6.57 -3.88
N GLY A 87 -19.89 6.16 -4.01
CA GLY A 87 -18.94 6.75 -4.94
C GLY A 87 -18.16 7.94 -4.35
N ASN A 88 -18.32 8.22 -3.06
CA ASN A 88 -17.44 9.17 -2.39
C ASN A 88 -16.04 8.59 -2.29
N SER A 89 -15.03 9.41 -2.46
CA SER A 89 -13.64 8.97 -2.40
C SER A 89 -12.76 9.98 -1.69
N ASP A 90 -11.66 9.49 -1.13
CA ASP A 90 -10.56 10.28 -0.63
C ASP A 90 -9.25 9.75 -1.18
N LEU A 91 -8.41 10.63 -1.68
CA LEU A 91 -7.12 10.33 -2.28
C LEU A 91 -6.02 10.82 -1.36
N ALA A 92 -5.02 9.98 -1.14
CA ALA A 92 -3.84 10.37 -0.38
C ALA A 92 -3.11 11.57 -1.00
N ASP A 93 -2.76 12.56 -0.17
CA ASP A 93 -2.10 13.79 -0.59
C ASP A 93 -0.67 13.55 -1.15
N THR A 94 -0.06 12.44 -0.76
CA THR A 94 1.34 12.14 -1.07
C THR A 94 1.48 10.80 -1.77
N VAL A 95 2.21 10.81 -2.87
CA VAL A 95 2.72 9.58 -3.51
C VAL A 95 3.91 9.07 -2.70
N LEU A 96 3.82 7.85 -2.19
CA LEU A 96 4.94 7.18 -1.54
C LEU A 96 5.90 6.63 -2.60
N SER A 97 7.19 6.88 -2.41
CA SER A 97 8.25 6.31 -3.25
C SER A 97 9.02 5.29 -2.43
N LEU A 98 8.93 4.03 -2.84
CA LEU A 98 9.57 2.92 -2.19
C LEU A 98 10.76 2.47 -3.04
N ASN A 99 11.96 2.53 -2.50
CA ASN A 99 13.11 1.95 -3.13
C ASN A 99 13.88 1.06 -2.15
N ASN A 100 14.30 -0.08 -2.65
CA ASN A 100 14.96 -1.10 -1.84
C ASN A 100 16.37 -0.70 -1.36
N ASN A 101 16.93 0.39 -1.89
CA ASN A 101 18.26 0.88 -1.51
C ASN A 101 18.21 1.69 -0.20
N GLU A 102 17.08 2.27 0.14
CA GLU A 102 16.91 3.04 1.37
C GLU A 102 16.53 2.16 2.57
N PHE A 103 15.93 1.01 2.33
CA PHE A 103 15.70 -0.03 3.33
C PHE A 103 16.93 -0.89 3.66
N SER A 104 18.02 -0.69 2.95
CA SER A 104 19.31 -1.20 3.33
C SER A 104 19.71 -0.62 4.69
N LEU A 105 19.28 -1.26 5.78
CA LEU A 105 19.87 -1.22 7.13
C LEU A 105 20.21 0.16 7.77
N ASN A 106 20.05 1.28 7.09
CA ASN A 106 20.59 2.55 7.52
C ASN A 106 19.64 3.45 8.34
N GLY A 107 18.34 3.24 8.28
CA GLY A 107 17.36 4.02 9.04
C GLY A 107 16.85 3.26 10.27
N ALA A 108 16.02 2.26 10.06
CA ALA A 108 15.36 1.53 11.15
C ALA A 108 16.34 0.65 11.96
N VAL A 109 17.31 0.01 11.31
CA VAL A 109 18.29 -0.83 12.02
C VAL A 109 19.34 -0.01 12.78
N LYS A 110 19.66 1.21 12.35
CA LYS A 110 20.57 2.07 13.13
C LYS A 110 19.97 2.54 14.45
N GLN A 111 18.64 2.69 14.51
CA GLN A 111 17.94 3.03 15.74
C GLN A 111 17.78 1.80 16.65
N LEU A 112 17.64 0.60 16.08
CA LEU A 112 17.46 -0.66 16.80
C LEU A 112 18.76 -1.30 17.29
N ILE A 113 19.92 -1.05 16.65
CA ILE A 113 21.23 -1.52 17.13
C ILE A 113 21.69 -0.72 18.35
N ASN A 114 21.19 0.49 18.57
CA ASN A 114 21.53 1.29 19.76
C ASN A 114 20.68 0.97 21.00
N ASP A 115 19.56 0.27 20.81
CA ASP A 115 18.77 -0.27 21.92
C ASP A 115 19.05 -1.77 22.02
N SER A 116 19.92 -2.14 22.95
CA SER A 116 20.43 -3.48 23.14
C SER A 116 19.39 -4.45 23.73
N ASN A 117 18.25 -4.62 23.03
CA ASN A 117 17.28 -5.66 23.28
C ASN A 117 16.75 -6.26 21.98
N THR A 118 17.39 -7.34 21.57
CA THR A 118 16.83 -8.50 20.83
C THR A 118 15.73 -8.21 19.84
N LEU A 119 16.09 -7.82 18.60
CA LEU A 119 15.28 -8.20 17.45
C LEU A 119 15.67 -9.64 17.09
N ASN A 120 14.75 -10.55 17.27
CA ASN A 120 14.84 -11.87 16.67
C ASN A 120 14.79 -11.70 15.14
N GLU A 121 15.57 -12.46 14.41
CA GLU A 121 15.52 -12.58 12.94
C GLU A 121 14.16 -13.18 12.52
N GLY A 122 13.08 -12.43 12.70
CA GLY A 122 11.70 -12.88 12.47
C GLY A 122 10.69 -11.75 12.54
N ASP A 123 11.08 -10.57 13.04
CA ASP A 123 10.15 -9.47 13.30
C ASP A 123 9.95 -8.59 12.05
N GLY A 124 9.49 -9.21 10.95
CA GLY A 124 8.97 -8.52 9.79
C GLY A 124 7.48 -8.19 9.97
N ILE A 125 6.97 -7.32 9.08
CA ILE A 125 5.53 -7.07 8.98
C ILE A 125 4.80 -8.38 8.68
N VAL A 126 3.79 -8.71 9.48
CA VAL A 126 2.94 -9.88 9.33
C VAL A 126 1.51 -9.42 9.09
N ILE A 127 0.90 -9.88 8.02
CA ILE A 127 -0.49 -9.54 7.68
C ILE A 127 -1.43 -10.44 8.49
N ASP A 128 -1.72 -10.04 9.70
CA ASP A 128 -2.56 -10.82 10.64
C ASP A 128 -3.70 -10.00 11.29
N GLY A 129 -3.74 -8.68 11.02
CA GLY A 129 -4.69 -7.74 11.62
C GLY A 129 -4.19 -7.18 12.95
N TYR A 130 -2.97 -7.46 13.36
CA TYR A 130 -2.35 -6.86 14.54
C TYR A 130 -1.27 -5.86 14.11
N PHE A 131 -1.56 -4.58 14.23
CA PHE A 131 -0.72 -3.48 13.72
C PHE A 131 0.44 -3.08 14.65
N GLY A 132 0.82 -3.90 15.61
CA GLY A 132 1.91 -3.62 16.53
C GLY A 132 3.29 -3.59 15.85
N ASP A 133 3.48 -4.37 14.82
CA ASP A 133 4.68 -4.43 13.99
C ASP A 133 4.87 -3.18 13.11
N TRP A 134 3.81 -2.40 12.89
CA TRP A 134 3.84 -1.11 12.19
C TRP A 134 4.21 0.07 13.09
N ASN A 135 4.36 -0.11 14.40
CA ASN A 135 4.58 1.00 15.34
C ASN A 135 5.86 1.80 15.05
N ASN A 136 6.87 1.17 14.47
CA ASN A 136 8.14 1.79 14.15
C ASN A 136 8.24 2.23 12.68
N ILE A 137 7.18 2.08 11.90
CA ILE A 137 7.13 2.51 10.50
C ILE A 137 6.67 3.95 10.45
N GLU A 138 7.41 4.79 9.73
CA GLU A 138 7.03 6.18 9.50
C GLU A 138 5.73 6.23 8.70
N LYS A 139 4.76 6.97 9.21
CA LYS A 139 3.46 7.15 8.58
C LYS A 139 3.36 8.53 7.94
N GLN A 140 2.70 8.59 6.81
CA GLN A 140 2.27 9.84 6.20
C GLN A 140 0.86 10.17 6.68
N PHE A 141 0.61 11.44 6.92
CA PHE A 141 -0.69 11.93 7.34
C PHE A 141 -1.38 12.62 6.16
N ASN A 142 -2.63 12.26 5.92
CA ASN A 142 -3.47 12.96 4.96
C ASN A 142 -3.98 14.25 5.60
N VAL A 143 -3.43 15.38 5.20
CA VAL A 143 -3.68 16.68 5.85
C VAL A 143 -4.89 17.39 5.24
N MET A 144 -5.20 17.08 3.99
CA MET A 144 -6.30 17.68 3.25
C MET A 144 -7.32 16.60 2.89
N SER A 145 -8.10 16.18 3.89
CA SER A 145 -9.25 15.36 3.60
C SER A 145 -10.16 16.12 2.62
N SER A 146 -10.16 15.67 1.37
CA SER A 146 -11.15 16.05 0.38
C SER A 146 -12.39 15.17 0.49
N ALA A 147 -12.41 14.30 1.50
CA ALA A 147 -13.46 13.32 1.70
C ALA A 147 -14.81 14.00 1.86
N GLU A 148 -15.74 13.70 0.96
CA GLU A 148 -17.12 14.14 1.05
C GLU A 148 -17.89 13.38 2.15
N SER A 149 -17.27 12.34 2.74
CA SER A 149 -17.86 11.48 3.76
C SER A 149 -16.78 11.03 4.76
N GLU A 150 -17.11 11.09 6.05
CA GLU A 150 -16.26 10.58 7.14
C GLU A 150 -15.94 9.07 7.03
N HIS A 151 -16.68 8.35 6.18
CA HIS A 151 -16.50 6.92 5.98
C HIS A 151 -15.37 6.56 5.02
N VAL A 152 -14.85 7.53 4.29
CA VAL A 152 -13.76 7.34 3.32
C VAL A 152 -12.52 8.17 3.64
N ASP A 153 -12.51 8.89 4.74
CA ASP A 153 -11.42 9.75 5.17
C ASP A 153 -10.16 8.94 5.48
N LEU A 154 -9.15 9.05 4.61
CA LEU A 154 -7.81 8.51 4.82
C LEU A 154 -7.08 9.42 5.81
N GLN A 155 -6.75 8.91 6.99
CA GLN A 155 -6.08 9.69 8.03
C GLN A 155 -4.57 9.52 8.01
N ASP A 156 -4.09 8.29 8.08
CA ASP A 156 -2.68 7.98 8.02
C ASP A 156 -2.43 6.70 7.18
N TYR A 157 -1.29 6.65 6.53
CA TYR A 157 -0.91 5.54 5.69
C TYR A 157 0.60 5.37 5.63
N ALA A 158 1.05 4.15 5.37
CA ALA A 158 2.45 3.83 5.19
C ALA A 158 2.61 2.70 4.17
N ALA A 159 3.79 2.63 3.55
CA ALA A 159 4.18 1.49 2.74
C ALA A 159 5.65 1.20 2.92
N ILE A 160 6.03 -0.07 2.89
CA ILE A 160 7.42 -0.50 2.98
C ILE A 160 7.73 -1.66 2.03
N LEU A 161 9.00 -1.83 1.73
CA LEU A 161 9.53 -3.01 1.05
C LEU A 161 10.35 -3.84 2.04
N GLN A 162 10.04 -5.11 2.17
CA GLN A 162 10.77 -6.02 3.04
C GLN A 162 10.76 -7.44 2.47
N ASN A 163 11.93 -8.09 2.39
CA ASN A 163 12.05 -9.49 1.96
C ASN A 163 11.32 -9.78 0.63
N ASP A 164 11.57 -8.99 -0.41
CA ASP A 164 10.96 -9.09 -1.75
C ASP A 164 9.42 -8.98 -1.76
N LYS A 165 8.86 -8.26 -0.79
CA LYS A 165 7.44 -7.97 -0.68
C LYS A 165 7.21 -6.49 -0.40
N SER A 166 6.10 -5.98 -0.93
CA SER A 166 5.55 -4.68 -0.59
C SER A 166 4.45 -4.86 0.45
N TYR A 167 4.46 -4.00 1.46
CA TYR A 167 3.45 -3.93 2.53
C TYR A 167 2.88 -2.52 2.56
N MET A 168 1.57 -2.40 2.73
CA MET A 168 0.81 -1.14 2.76
C MET A 168 -0.29 -1.22 3.81
#